data_80752da0d1b662764e4fc97187659930
#
_entry.id   80752da0d1b662764e4fc97187659930
#
_cell.length_a   1.000
_cell.length_b   1.000
_cell.length_c   1.000
_cell.angle_alpha   90.00
_cell.angle_beta   90.00
_cell.angle_gamma   90.00
#
_symmetry.space_group_name_H-M   'P 1'
#
loop_
_entity.id
_entity.type
_entity.pdbx_description
1 polymer ?
#
loop_
_entity_poly.entity_id
_entity_poly.type
_entity_poly.pdbx_seq_one_letter_code
_entity_poly.pdbx_strand_id
1 'polypeptide(L)'
;MPVNVKNLIAETFVRLSDEKNIDKITVKDIVEACGISRQAFYYHFQDLLEVIEWSMEQAFEQLLDRSLQEDDPEIVLNDFIAASENAAPFMQKLFRSQKREQVEWLMARCVRSYLQELISAKGKLPRIPYEDLDIALNFCTYGFVGLLLECCDKKKTVDRETMARQMYRLLQGRIGEADPVRA
;
A
#
# COMPACT_ATOMS: atom_id res chain seq x y z
N MET A 1 19.01 -10.46 -18.63
CA MET A 1 18.12 -10.99 -17.58
C MET A 1 16.80 -11.38 -18.24
N PRO A 2 16.19 -12.52 -17.94
CA PRO A 2 14.87 -12.83 -18.46
C PRO A 2 13.90 -11.73 -17.98
N VAL A 3 13.14 -11.13 -18.91
CA VAL A 3 12.13 -10.14 -18.60
C VAL A 3 11.09 -10.81 -17.71
N ASN A 4 10.88 -10.27 -16.50
CA ASN A 4 9.78 -10.74 -15.65
C ASN A 4 8.47 -10.27 -16.29
N VAL A 5 7.76 -11.20 -16.94
CA VAL A 5 6.53 -10.89 -17.69
C VAL A 5 5.45 -10.32 -16.78
N LYS A 6 5.38 -10.74 -15.51
CA LYS A 6 4.44 -10.15 -14.53
C LYS A 6 4.72 -8.67 -14.31
N ASN A 7 5.99 -8.30 -14.09
CA ASN A 7 6.38 -6.89 -13.94
C ASN A 7 6.06 -6.09 -15.19
N LEU A 8 6.39 -6.61 -16.38
CA LEU A 8 6.09 -5.94 -17.64
C LEU A 8 4.59 -5.65 -17.81
N ILE A 9 3.73 -6.63 -17.47
CA ILE A 9 2.28 -6.48 -17.51
C ILE A 9 1.82 -5.39 -16.52
N ALA A 10 2.30 -5.43 -15.27
CA ALA A 10 1.93 -4.50 -14.22
C ALA A 10 2.36 -3.05 -14.56
N GLU A 11 3.60 -2.85 -14.98
CA GLU A 11 4.11 -1.54 -15.39
C GLU A 11 3.35 -0.98 -16.59
N THR A 12 3.01 -1.85 -17.56
CA THR A 12 2.22 -1.47 -18.73
C THR A 12 0.80 -1.06 -18.33
N PHE A 13 0.19 -1.75 -17.36
CA PHE A 13 -1.14 -1.38 -16.86
C PHE A 13 -1.12 -0.01 -16.19
N VAL A 14 -0.14 0.28 -15.33
CA VAL A 14 0.06 1.60 -14.71
C VAL A 14 0.22 2.67 -15.79
N ARG A 15 1.11 2.48 -16.75
CA ARG A 15 1.34 3.42 -17.87
C ARG A 15 0.08 3.68 -18.67
N LEU A 16 -0.67 2.65 -19.07
CA LEU A 16 -1.93 2.80 -19.79
C LEU A 16 -2.99 3.54 -18.97
N SER A 17 -2.95 3.45 -17.63
CA SER A 17 -3.84 4.22 -16.78
C SER A 17 -3.55 5.73 -16.78
N ASP A 18 -2.38 6.16 -17.25
CA ASP A 18 -2.07 7.57 -17.45
C ASP A 18 -2.67 8.10 -18.77
N GLU A 19 -2.83 7.23 -19.75
CA GLU A 19 -3.29 7.58 -21.08
C GLU A 19 -4.82 7.50 -21.23
N LYS A 20 -5.48 6.60 -20.47
CA LYS A 20 -6.94 6.38 -20.57
C LYS A 20 -7.58 5.98 -19.26
N ASN A 21 -8.92 6.09 -19.21
CA ASN A 21 -9.70 5.67 -18.06
C ASN A 21 -9.43 4.18 -17.75
N ILE A 22 -9.17 3.89 -16.47
CA ILE A 22 -8.79 2.56 -15.99
C ILE A 22 -9.87 1.50 -16.25
N ASP A 23 -11.17 1.89 -16.21
CA ASP A 23 -12.30 0.98 -16.50
C ASP A 23 -12.40 0.59 -17.97
N LYS A 24 -11.71 1.33 -18.86
CA LYS A 24 -11.66 1.07 -20.30
C LYS A 24 -10.42 0.30 -20.74
N ILE A 25 -9.48 0.04 -19.80
CA ILE A 25 -8.30 -0.78 -20.10
C ILE A 25 -8.74 -2.24 -20.20
N THR A 26 -8.32 -2.91 -21.28
CA THR A 26 -8.64 -4.31 -21.54
C THR A 26 -7.37 -5.16 -21.60
N VAL A 27 -7.51 -6.48 -21.44
CA VAL A 27 -6.39 -7.41 -21.64
C VAL A 27 -5.81 -7.26 -23.05
N LYS A 28 -6.62 -6.92 -24.06
CA LYS A 28 -6.13 -6.66 -25.43
C LYS A 28 -5.14 -5.50 -25.44
N ASP A 29 -5.46 -4.40 -24.76
CA ASP A 29 -4.58 -3.23 -24.70
C ASP A 29 -3.25 -3.57 -24.05
N ILE A 30 -3.28 -4.36 -22.96
CA ILE A 30 -2.08 -4.78 -22.24
C ILE A 30 -1.18 -5.65 -23.13
N VAL A 31 -1.71 -6.68 -23.75
CA VAL A 31 -0.90 -7.63 -24.55
C VAL A 31 -0.33 -6.96 -25.78
N GLU A 32 -1.07 -6.06 -26.44
CA GLU A 32 -0.58 -5.26 -27.56
C GLU A 32 0.55 -4.32 -27.13
N ALA A 33 0.39 -3.64 -26.00
CA ALA A 33 1.41 -2.72 -25.48
C ALA A 33 2.66 -3.42 -24.93
N CYS A 34 2.51 -4.65 -24.40
CA CYS A 34 3.63 -5.48 -23.93
C CYS A 34 4.32 -6.25 -25.06
N GLY A 35 3.69 -6.40 -26.22
CA GLY A 35 4.18 -7.26 -27.31
C GLY A 35 4.13 -8.76 -26.98
N ILE A 36 3.17 -9.19 -26.15
CA ILE A 36 2.98 -10.59 -25.74
C ILE A 36 1.67 -11.17 -26.31
N SER A 37 1.55 -12.50 -26.29
CA SER A 37 0.29 -13.15 -26.65
C SER A 37 -0.74 -13.09 -25.53
N ARG A 38 -2.05 -13.21 -25.87
CA ARG A 38 -3.10 -13.40 -24.86
C ARG A 38 -2.87 -14.65 -24.00
N GLN A 39 -2.35 -15.71 -24.61
CA GLN A 39 -2.03 -16.93 -23.87
C GLN A 39 -0.94 -16.67 -22.82
N ALA A 40 0.09 -15.87 -23.14
CA ALA A 40 1.12 -15.48 -22.18
C ALA A 40 0.53 -14.64 -21.04
N PHE A 41 -0.42 -13.74 -21.30
CA PHE A 41 -1.13 -13.02 -20.26
C PHE A 41 -1.87 -13.97 -19.34
N TYR A 42 -2.73 -14.83 -19.89
CA TYR A 42 -3.57 -15.76 -19.11
C TYR A 42 -2.77 -16.89 -18.41
N TYR A 43 -1.51 -17.09 -18.79
CA TYR A 43 -0.61 -17.94 -18.05
C TYR A 43 -0.20 -17.30 -16.69
N HIS A 44 -0.17 -15.97 -16.61
CA HIS A 44 0.29 -15.24 -15.44
C HIS A 44 -0.84 -14.64 -14.60
N PHE A 45 -1.94 -14.22 -15.22
CA PHE A 45 -3.06 -13.52 -14.59
C PHE A 45 -4.38 -13.94 -15.23
N GLN A 46 -5.42 -14.11 -14.41
CA GLN A 46 -6.76 -14.45 -14.89
C GLN A 46 -7.47 -13.23 -15.48
N ASP A 47 -7.26 -12.06 -14.86
CA ASP A 47 -7.85 -10.78 -15.27
C ASP A 47 -7.01 -9.59 -14.81
N LEU A 48 -7.52 -8.36 -15.04
CA LEU A 48 -6.84 -7.13 -14.63
C LEU A 48 -6.93 -6.87 -13.12
N LEU A 49 -7.89 -7.44 -12.41
CA LEU A 49 -7.95 -7.32 -10.96
C LEU A 49 -6.80 -8.08 -10.31
N GLU A 50 -6.47 -9.26 -10.82
CA GLU A 50 -5.32 -10.03 -10.34
C GLU A 50 -3.98 -9.32 -10.64
N VAL A 51 -3.89 -8.53 -11.73
CA VAL A 51 -2.73 -7.66 -11.97
C VAL A 51 -2.62 -6.59 -10.89
N ILE A 52 -3.73 -5.96 -10.51
CA ILE A 52 -3.78 -4.94 -9.45
C ILE A 52 -3.37 -5.58 -8.11
N GLU A 53 -3.96 -6.72 -7.76
CA GLU A 53 -3.68 -7.47 -6.54
C GLU A 53 -2.19 -7.79 -6.42
N TRP A 54 -1.63 -8.44 -7.42
CA TRP A 54 -0.22 -8.79 -7.47
C TRP A 54 0.70 -7.56 -7.36
N SER A 55 0.33 -6.46 -8.04
CA SER A 55 1.12 -5.22 -7.98
C SER A 55 1.14 -4.61 -6.58
N MET A 56 -0.01 -4.65 -5.88
CA MET A 56 -0.11 -4.19 -4.50
C MET A 56 0.69 -5.08 -3.56
N GLU A 57 0.57 -6.41 -3.69
CA GLU A 57 1.34 -7.36 -2.89
C GLU A 57 2.84 -7.13 -3.04
N GLN A 58 3.34 -6.99 -4.28
CA GLN A 58 4.75 -6.71 -4.53
C GLN A 58 5.23 -5.38 -3.93
N ALA A 59 4.39 -4.34 -3.97
CA ALA A 59 4.73 -3.07 -3.34
C ALA A 59 4.83 -3.18 -1.82
N PHE A 60 3.92 -3.93 -1.19
CA PHE A 60 3.94 -4.17 0.26
C PHE A 60 5.06 -5.12 0.69
N GLU A 61 5.40 -6.13 -0.09
CA GLU A 61 6.58 -6.99 0.16
C GLU A 61 7.88 -6.17 0.16
N GLN A 62 8.08 -5.32 -0.85
CA GLN A 62 9.26 -4.44 -0.91
C GLN A 62 9.30 -3.43 0.25
N LEU A 63 8.15 -2.94 0.68
CA LEU A 63 8.05 -2.05 1.83
C LEU A 63 8.40 -2.80 3.11
N LEU A 64 7.89 -4.03 3.29
CA LEU A 64 8.19 -4.88 4.43
C LEU A 64 9.68 -5.19 4.53
N ASP A 65 10.31 -5.57 3.43
CA ASP A 65 11.75 -5.87 3.40
C ASP A 65 12.59 -4.69 3.91
N ARG A 66 12.27 -3.45 3.48
CA ARG A 66 12.92 -2.23 3.98
C ARG A 66 12.62 -2.00 5.46
N SER A 67 11.35 -2.13 5.85
CA SER A 67 10.91 -1.92 7.23
C SER A 67 11.55 -2.91 8.21
N LEU A 68 11.84 -4.13 7.77
CA LEU A 68 12.50 -5.14 8.59
C LEU A 68 14.00 -4.82 8.83
N GLN A 69 14.63 -4.10 7.91
CA GLN A 69 16.03 -3.69 8.01
C GLN A 69 16.23 -2.41 8.85
N GLU A 70 15.16 -1.63 9.06
CA GLU A 70 15.20 -0.36 9.79
C GLU A 70 14.78 -0.55 11.25
N ASP A 71 15.59 -0.09 12.19
CA ASP A 71 15.32 -0.24 13.62
C ASP A 71 14.50 0.91 14.23
N ASP A 72 14.51 2.09 13.58
CA ASP A 72 13.77 3.26 14.05
C ASP A 72 12.31 3.21 13.55
N PRO A 73 11.32 3.09 14.45
CA PRO A 73 9.92 3.04 14.06
C PRO A 73 9.39 4.30 13.37
N GLU A 74 9.98 5.48 13.65
CA GLU A 74 9.57 6.73 12.97
C GLU A 74 10.02 6.71 11.50
N ILE A 75 11.21 6.17 11.22
CA ILE A 75 11.70 5.98 9.85
C ILE A 75 10.84 4.97 9.12
N VAL A 76 10.48 3.84 9.74
CA VAL A 76 9.56 2.84 9.17
C VAL A 76 8.23 3.47 8.79
N LEU A 77 7.65 4.30 9.66
CA LEU A 77 6.38 5.00 9.38
C LEU A 77 6.55 6.05 8.27
N ASN A 78 7.66 6.79 8.27
CA ASN A 78 7.95 7.75 7.22
C ASN A 78 8.08 7.08 5.84
N ASP A 79 8.73 5.92 5.76
CA ASP A 79 8.86 5.13 4.53
C ASP A 79 7.50 4.59 4.06
N PHE A 80 6.64 4.15 4.99
CA PHE A 80 5.28 3.74 4.68
C PHE A 80 4.47 4.89 4.06
N ILE A 81 4.54 6.10 4.64
CA ILE A 81 3.86 7.29 4.13
C ILE A 81 4.44 7.68 2.77
N ALA A 82 5.76 7.66 2.61
CA ALA A 82 6.44 7.96 1.35
C ALA A 82 6.02 7.01 0.22
N ALA A 83 5.96 5.71 0.49
CA ALA A 83 5.49 4.72 -0.46
C ALA A 83 4.03 4.99 -0.88
N SER A 84 3.20 5.41 0.08
CA SER A 84 1.79 5.75 -0.15
C SER A 84 1.63 6.98 -1.03
N GLU A 85 2.41 8.04 -0.78
CA GLU A 85 2.42 9.26 -1.60
C GLU A 85 2.86 8.97 -3.04
N ASN A 86 3.89 8.13 -3.22
CA ASN A 86 4.36 7.73 -4.54
C ASN A 86 3.31 6.92 -5.31
N ALA A 87 2.55 6.09 -4.64
CA ALA A 87 1.47 5.29 -5.23
C ALA A 87 0.17 6.11 -5.45
N ALA A 88 0.00 7.26 -4.76
CA ALA A 88 -1.24 8.02 -4.73
C ALA A 88 -1.83 8.36 -6.11
N PRO A 89 -1.07 8.78 -7.15
CA PRO A 89 -1.65 9.11 -8.45
C PRO A 89 -2.37 7.91 -9.10
N PHE A 90 -1.80 6.72 -8.98
CA PHE A 90 -2.39 5.49 -9.50
C PHE A 90 -3.56 5.03 -8.64
N MET A 91 -3.40 5.04 -7.32
CA MET A 91 -4.44 4.65 -6.36
C MET A 91 -5.69 5.53 -6.47
N GLN A 92 -5.54 6.86 -6.70
CA GLN A 92 -6.68 7.76 -6.96
C GLN A 92 -7.53 7.30 -8.15
N LYS A 93 -6.91 6.79 -9.22
CA LYS A 93 -7.63 6.29 -10.39
C LYS A 93 -8.39 5.01 -10.05
N LEU A 94 -7.76 4.10 -9.31
CA LEU A 94 -8.37 2.85 -8.84
C LEU A 94 -9.57 3.13 -7.93
N PHE A 95 -9.47 4.06 -6.97
CA PHE A 95 -10.57 4.44 -6.07
C PHE A 95 -11.71 5.18 -6.76
N ARG A 96 -11.49 5.71 -7.96
CA ARG A 96 -12.53 6.33 -8.80
C ARG A 96 -13.11 5.37 -9.84
N SER A 97 -12.60 4.15 -9.91
CA SER A 97 -13.02 3.12 -10.87
C SER A 97 -14.19 2.29 -10.33
N GLN A 98 -14.79 1.50 -11.21
CA GLN A 98 -15.81 0.51 -10.84
C GLN A 98 -15.26 -0.62 -9.94
N LYS A 99 -13.94 -0.73 -9.79
CA LYS A 99 -13.25 -1.74 -8.96
C LYS A 99 -12.94 -1.23 -7.54
N ARG A 100 -13.49 -0.07 -7.16
CA ARG A 100 -13.17 0.58 -5.88
C ARG A 100 -13.27 -0.36 -4.67
N GLU A 101 -14.40 -1.07 -4.53
CA GLU A 101 -14.63 -1.94 -3.38
C GLU A 101 -13.58 -3.07 -3.29
N GLN A 102 -13.26 -3.69 -4.44
CA GLN A 102 -12.24 -4.74 -4.50
C GLN A 102 -10.86 -4.16 -4.12
N VAL A 103 -10.52 -2.98 -4.61
CA VAL A 103 -9.25 -2.31 -4.32
C VAL A 103 -9.15 -1.92 -2.83
N GLU A 104 -10.21 -1.40 -2.23
CA GLU A 104 -10.25 -1.09 -0.80
C GLU A 104 -10.05 -2.36 0.06
N TRP A 105 -10.71 -3.46 -0.32
CA TRP A 105 -10.51 -4.75 0.35
C TRP A 105 -9.09 -5.30 0.19
N LEU A 106 -8.53 -5.26 -1.02
CA LEU A 106 -7.15 -5.65 -1.29
C LEU A 106 -6.16 -4.82 -0.48
N MET A 107 -6.35 -3.51 -0.41
CA MET A 107 -5.51 -2.62 0.39
C MET A 107 -5.57 -2.98 1.88
N ALA A 108 -6.77 -3.19 2.44
CA ALA A 108 -6.90 -3.59 3.84
C ALA A 108 -6.20 -4.93 4.11
N ARG A 109 -6.27 -5.89 3.19
CA ARG A 109 -5.58 -7.17 3.29
C ARG A 109 -4.05 -6.99 3.27
N CYS A 110 -3.52 -6.21 2.33
CA CYS A 110 -2.08 -5.95 2.24
C CYS A 110 -1.55 -5.21 3.47
N VAL A 111 -2.25 -4.16 3.94
CA VAL A 111 -1.87 -3.44 5.17
C VAL A 111 -1.90 -4.36 6.38
N ARG A 112 -2.93 -5.20 6.51
CA ARG A 112 -3.02 -6.15 7.62
C ARG A 112 -1.85 -7.15 7.61
N SER A 113 -1.55 -7.75 6.46
CA SER A 113 -0.43 -8.69 6.31
C SER A 113 0.90 -8.02 6.67
N TYR A 114 1.16 -6.83 6.12
CA TYR A 114 2.33 -6.02 6.42
C TYR A 114 2.50 -5.77 7.93
N LEU A 115 1.44 -5.30 8.61
CA LEU A 115 1.48 -5.03 10.05
C LEU A 115 1.71 -6.31 10.84
N GLN A 116 1.05 -7.40 10.49
CA GLN A 116 1.17 -8.69 11.17
C GLN A 116 2.60 -9.24 11.06
N GLU A 117 3.20 -9.19 9.89
CA GLU A 117 4.56 -9.67 9.66
C GLU A 117 5.60 -8.78 10.35
N LEU A 118 5.44 -7.45 10.26
CA LEU A 118 6.32 -6.50 10.94
C LEU A 118 6.30 -6.68 12.46
N ILE A 119 5.12 -6.88 13.03
CA ILE A 119 4.92 -7.15 14.46
C ILE A 119 5.58 -8.47 14.86
N SER A 120 5.33 -9.53 14.09
CA SER A 120 5.87 -10.87 14.36
C SER A 120 7.39 -10.89 14.32
N ALA A 121 8.00 -10.16 13.39
CA ALA A 121 9.44 -10.13 13.23
C ALA A 121 10.14 -9.25 14.27
N LYS A 122 9.58 -8.06 14.57
CA LYS A 122 10.24 -7.09 15.45
C LYS A 122 9.88 -7.22 16.93
N GLY A 123 8.79 -7.91 17.26
CA GLY A 123 8.37 -8.16 18.65
C GLY A 123 8.16 -6.90 19.51
N LYS A 124 8.08 -5.72 18.89
CA LYS A 124 8.10 -4.40 19.55
C LYS A 124 6.72 -3.77 19.71
N LEU A 125 5.64 -4.52 19.59
CA LEU A 125 4.35 -3.98 19.99
C LEU A 125 4.30 -3.83 21.53
N PRO A 126 3.63 -2.76 22.02
CA PRO A 126 3.26 -2.71 23.42
C PRO A 126 2.59 -4.04 23.79
N ARG A 127 2.74 -4.48 25.04
CA ARG A 127 2.20 -5.75 25.54
C ARG A 127 0.67 -5.77 25.38
N ILE A 128 0.22 -6.01 24.15
CA ILE A 128 -1.19 -6.23 23.85
C ILE A 128 -1.45 -7.69 24.23
N PRO A 129 -2.41 -7.97 25.13
CA PRO A 129 -2.84 -9.33 25.41
C PRO A 129 -3.20 -10.04 24.10
N TYR A 130 -2.87 -11.32 23.99
CA TYR A 130 -3.16 -12.09 22.76
C TYR A 130 -4.63 -12.03 22.36
N GLU A 131 -5.51 -11.93 23.34
CA GLU A 131 -6.97 -11.82 23.17
C GLU A 131 -7.37 -10.51 22.45
N ASP A 132 -6.59 -9.44 22.63
CA ASP A 132 -6.85 -8.12 22.06
C ASP A 132 -6.11 -7.88 20.74
N LEU A 133 -5.17 -8.78 20.39
CA LEU A 133 -4.28 -8.59 19.23
C LEU A 133 -5.04 -8.46 17.91
N ASP A 134 -6.10 -9.25 17.71
CA ASP A 134 -6.89 -9.21 16.48
C ASP A 134 -7.67 -7.89 16.35
N ILE A 135 -8.23 -7.40 17.46
CA ILE A 135 -8.92 -6.10 17.49
C ILE A 135 -7.93 -4.97 17.24
N ALA A 136 -6.75 -5.01 17.87
CA ALA A 136 -5.72 -4.01 17.70
C ALA A 136 -5.20 -3.98 16.26
N LEU A 137 -4.95 -5.15 15.66
CA LEU A 137 -4.56 -5.28 14.25
C LEU A 137 -5.63 -4.72 13.31
N ASN A 138 -6.91 -5.02 13.54
CA ASN A 138 -8.00 -4.48 12.75
C ASN A 138 -8.08 -2.95 12.88
N PHE A 139 -8.01 -2.42 14.11
CA PHE A 139 -8.01 -0.98 14.34
C PHE A 139 -6.86 -0.28 13.62
N CYS A 140 -5.64 -0.79 13.77
CA CYS A 140 -4.46 -0.26 13.07
C CYS A 140 -4.64 -0.38 11.56
N THR A 141 -5.08 -1.53 11.04
CA THR A 141 -5.30 -1.73 9.59
C THR A 141 -6.21 -0.65 9.01
N TYR A 142 -7.38 -0.45 9.58
CA TYR A 142 -8.32 0.56 9.07
C TYR A 142 -7.87 2.00 9.35
N GLY A 143 -7.14 2.24 10.43
CA GLY A 143 -6.47 3.52 10.68
C GLY A 143 -5.46 3.84 9.59
N PHE A 144 -4.58 2.89 9.26
CA PHE A 144 -3.61 3.05 8.18
C PHE A 144 -4.28 3.18 6.81
N VAL A 145 -5.28 2.36 6.49
CA VAL A 145 -6.04 2.50 5.23
C VAL A 145 -6.70 3.87 5.13
N GLY A 146 -7.29 4.38 6.22
CA GLY A 146 -7.87 5.72 6.26
C GLY A 146 -6.84 6.81 5.96
N LEU A 147 -5.64 6.72 6.54
CA LEU A 147 -4.54 7.65 6.28
C LEU A 147 -4.02 7.54 4.83
N LEU A 148 -3.93 6.33 4.28
CA LEU A 148 -3.57 6.13 2.86
C LEU A 148 -4.59 6.80 1.93
N LEU A 149 -5.88 6.68 2.22
CA LEU A 149 -6.94 7.35 1.46
C LEU A 149 -6.84 8.88 1.56
N GLU A 150 -6.49 9.41 2.74
CA GLU A 150 -6.23 10.86 2.92
C GLU A 150 -5.01 11.33 2.12
N CYS A 151 -3.91 10.57 2.10
CA CYS A 151 -2.73 10.85 1.25
C CYS A 151 -3.10 10.89 -0.25
N CYS A 152 -4.10 10.12 -0.66
CA CYS A 152 -4.64 10.16 -2.01
C CYS A 152 -5.50 11.41 -2.29
N ASP A 153 -5.92 12.18 -1.28
CA ASP A 153 -6.68 13.43 -1.48
C ASP A 153 -5.73 14.64 -1.50
N LYS A 154 -5.49 15.21 -2.69
CA LYS A 154 -4.58 16.35 -2.93
C LYS A 154 -4.90 17.62 -2.13
N LYS A 155 -6.00 17.68 -1.38
CA LYS A 155 -6.43 18.85 -0.63
C LYS A 155 -5.78 18.99 0.75
N LYS A 156 -5.15 17.93 1.27
CA LYS A 156 -4.51 17.95 2.59
C LYS A 156 -3.01 17.74 2.43
N THR A 157 -2.23 18.76 2.69
CA THR A 157 -0.77 18.65 2.81
C THR A 157 -0.42 18.62 4.29
N VAL A 158 -0.35 17.43 4.87
CA VAL A 158 0.32 17.25 6.16
C VAL A 158 1.77 16.91 5.85
N ASP A 159 2.69 17.59 6.54
CA ASP A 159 4.11 17.26 6.42
C ASP A 159 4.35 15.81 6.84
N ARG A 160 5.09 15.06 5.99
CA ARG A 160 5.30 13.62 6.14
C ARG A 160 5.95 13.25 7.48
N GLU A 161 7.01 13.98 7.85
CA GLU A 161 7.72 13.71 9.11
C GLU A 161 6.83 13.97 10.33
N THR A 162 6.03 15.03 10.27
CA THR A 162 5.04 15.33 11.30
C THR A 162 4.00 14.22 11.40
N MET A 163 3.50 13.72 10.26
CA MET A 163 2.54 12.61 10.26
C MET A 163 3.14 11.34 10.85
N ALA A 164 4.34 10.95 10.43
CA ALA A 164 5.04 9.76 10.94
C ALA A 164 5.23 9.83 12.45
N ARG A 165 5.69 10.97 12.95
CA ARG A 165 5.88 11.21 14.40
C ARG A 165 4.56 11.15 15.17
N GLN A 166 3.51 11.76 14.65
CA GLN A 166 2.18 11.70 15.27
C GLN A 166 1.62 10.28 15.31
N MET A 167 1.75 9.53 14.21
CA MET A 167 1.34 8.12 14.16
C MET A 167 2.11 7.28 15.17
N TYR A 168 3.43 7.48 15.28
CA TYR A 168 4.25 6.75 16.25
C TYR A 168 3.80 7.03 17.69
N ARG A 169 3.53 8.29 18.03
CA ARG A 169 3.00 8.67 19.36
C ARG A 169 1.64 8.03 19.65
N LEU A 170 0.75 8.01 18.66
CA LEU A 170 -0.55 7.34 18.77
C LEU A 170 -0.37 5.84 19.05
N LEU A 171 0.52 5.17 18.34
CA LEU A 171 0.82 3.75 18.53
C LEU A 171 1.45 3.45 19.91
N GLN A 172 2.14 4.42 20.51
CA GLN A 172 2.66 4.31 21.89
C GLN A 172 1.62 4.64 22.97
N GLY A 173 0.38 4.99 22.61
CA GLY A 173 -0.64 5.43 23.56
C GLY A 173 -0.42 6.84 24.12
N ARG A 174 0.48 7.64 23.53
CA ARG A 174 0.85 9.00 24.00
C ARG A 174 -0.01 10.08 23.33
N ILE A 175 -1.32 9.90 23.41
CA ILE A 175 -2.28 10.85 22.84
C ILE A 175 -2.35 12.09 23.76
N GLY A 176 -2.17 13.29 23.18
CA GLY A 176 -2.33 14.55 23.90
C GLY A 176 -1.08 15.06 24.65
N GLU A 177 0.04 14.35 24.60
CA GLU A 177 1.32 14.90 25.09
C GLU A 177 1.84 15.99 24.13
N ALA A 178 2.25 17.12 24.68
CA ALA A 178 2.86 18.21 23.88
C ALA A 178 4.16 17.72 23.20
N ASP A 179 4.41 18.22 21.99
CA ASP A 179 5.64 17.88 21.26
C ASP A 179 6.82 18.58 21.94
N PRO A 180 7.81 17.84 22.50
CA PRO A 180 8.95 18.45 23.19
C PRO A 180 9.83 19.31 22.27
N VAL A 181 9.65 19.22 20.94
CA VAL A 181 10.42 20.00 19.94
C VAL A 181 9.78 21.37 19.65
N ARG A 182 8.59 21.68 20.21
CA ARG A 182 7.89 22.97 20.05
C ARG A 182 7.84 23.79 21.34
N ALA A 183 8.59 23.38 22.38
CA ALA A 183 8.72 24.13 23.63
C ALA A 183 10.01 24.96 23.64
#